data_153760fe71819a7b2e2c3a2f24868720
#
_entry.id   153760fe71819a7b2e2c3a2f24868720
#
_cell.length_a   1.000
_cell.length_b   1.000
_cell.length_c   1.000
_cell.angle_alpha   90.00
_cell.angle_beta   90.00
_cell.angle_gamma   90.00
#
_symmetry.space_group_name_H-M   'P 1'
#
loop_
_entity.id
_entity.type
_entity.pdbx_description
1 polymer ?
#
loop_
_entity_poly.entity_id
_entity_poly.type
_entity_poly.pdbx_seq_one_letter_code
_entity_poly.pdbx_strand_id
1 'polypeptide(L)'
;MNKPTISTIIVIICLLIIGLYAMGEVNYFSTKVAVENSNPIDTPKILIPSIGVDEQINTESLNLGVLSDPGENVPTQNPVILYGHRTLQGSPFLRLNELGNGDTFLLEWPGIGELKYSVVSTQIVPATYQLNAEGANTVYLITCDPIGSTENRMIVQGSLIDQGPINTLAMQSNPQASNALIITAIFLVIGLIFSFLYPKDNRIYILACVLIIFTILLFCCIHPIPSEQIYDKIMFLNGGVWNGG
;
A
#
# COMPACT_ATOMS: atom_id res chain seq x y z
N MET A 1 -10.01 40.96 9.20
CA MET A 1 -9.22 39.93 8.53
C MET A 1 -8.98 40.36 7.09
N ASN A 2 -7.76 40.50 6.66
CA ASN A 2 -7.43 40.81 5.29
C ASN A 2 -7.77 39.61 4.40
N LYS A 3 -8.12 39.84 3.13
CA LYS A 3 -8.36 38.74 2.18
C LYS A 3 -7.07 37.94 1.95
N PRO A 4 -7.13 36.61 1.77
CA PRO A 4 -5.94 35.81 1.48
C PRO A 4 -5.30 36.25 0.15
N THR A 5 -4.00 36.29 0.08
CA THR A 5 -3.26 36.57 -1.15
C THR A 5 -3.40 35.40 -2.14
N ILE A 6 -3.18 35.64 -3.42
CA ILE A 6 -3.22 34.58 -4.46
C ILE A 6 -2.24 33.48 -4.12
N SER A 7 -1.02 33.80 -3.64
CA SER A 7 -0.03 32.81 -3.21
C SER A 7 -0.56 31.94 -2.06
N THR A 8 -1.30 32.52 -1.11
CA THR A 8 -1.91 31.79 0.00
C THR A 8 -2.99 30.82 -0.50
N ILE A 9 -3.78 31.21 -1.50
CA ILE A 9 -4.78 30.34 -2.11
C ILE A 9 -4.11 29.13 -2.79
N ILE A 10 -3.04 29.38 -3.55
CA ILE A 10 -2.26 28.29 -4.18
C ILE A 10 -1.73 27.30 -3.14
N VAL A 11 -1.15 27.82 -2.05
CA VAL A 11 -0.63 26.98 -0.96
C VAL A 11 -1.74 26.15 -0.30
N ILE A 12 -2.92 26.74 -0.09
CA ILE A 12 -4.08 26.00 0.45
C ILE A 12 -4.48 24.86 -0.50
N ILE A 13 -4.51 25.10 -1.81
CA ILE A 13 -4.81 24.05 -2.80
C ILE A 13 -3.77 22.93 -2.74
N CYS A 14 -2.49 23.28 -2.67
CA CYS A 14 -1.43 22.28 -2.51
C CYS A 14 -1.59 21.45 -1.21
N LEU A 15 -1.92 22.11 -0.09
CA LEU A 15 -2.16 21.43 1.19
C LEU A 15 -3.37 20.49 1.13
N LEU A 16 -4.44 20.88 0.41
CA LEU A 16 -5.61 20.02 0.21
C LEU A 16 -5.27 18.79 -0.62
N ILE A 17 -4.45 18.94 -1.67
CA ILE A 17 -3.98 17.81 -2.48
C ILE A 17 -3.12 16.87 -1.63
N ILE A 18 -2.13 17.40 -0.89
CA ILE A 18 -1.30 16.59 0.02
C ILE A 18 -2.16 15.89 1.08
N GLY A 19 -3.14 16.61 1.64
CA GLY A 19 -4.09 16.06 2.60
C GLY A 19 -4.91 14.91 2.04
N LEU A 20 -5.32 14.98 0.77
CA LEU A 20 -6.04 13.91 0.10
C LEU A 20 -5.18 12.64 -0.06
N TYR A 21 -3.90 12.80 -0.45
CA TYR A 21 -2.96 11.67 -0.51
C TYR A 21 -2.73 11.07 0.89
N ALA A 22 -2.47 11.92 1.89
CA ALA A 22 -2.30 11.47 3.26
C ALA A 22 -3.55 10.73 3.78
N MET A 23 -4.76 11.17 3.40
CA MET A 23 -6.01 10.51 3.76
C MET A 23 -6.11 9.11 3.13
N GLY A 24 -5.68 8.94 1.88
CA GLY A 24 -5.60 7.63 1.23
C GLY A 24 -4.73 6.64 2.01
N GLU A 25 -3.51 7.05 2.38
CA GLU A 25 -2.57 6.22 3.13
C GLU A 25 -3.04 5.94 4.56
N VAL A 26 -3.52 6.96 5.28
CA VAL A 26 -4.06 6.81 6.63
C VAL A 26 -5.22 5.81 6.63
N ASN A 27 -6.14 5.96 5.67
CA ASN A 27 -7.28 5.07 5.57
C ASN A 27 -6.88 3.63 5.22
N TYR A 28 -5.89 3.46 4.34
CA TYR A 28 -5.34 2.14 4.01
C TYR A 28 -4.85 1.41 5.26
N PHE A 29 -3.93 2.02 6.02
CA PHE A 29 -3.38 1.40 7.23
C PHE A 29 -4.42 1.21 8.34
N SER A 30 -5.39 2.11 8.46
CA SER A 30 -6.48 1.96 9.45
C SER A 30 -7.43 0.81 9.09
N THR A 31 -7.77 0.66 7.81
CA THR A 31 -8.59 -0.47 7.33
C THR A 31 -7.85 -1.79 7.53
N LYS A 32 -6.56 -1.83 7.21
CA LYS A 32 -5.71 -3.01 7.41
C LYS A 32 -5.74 -3.49 8.86
N VAL A 33 -5.49 -2.59 9.81
CA VAL A 33 -5.54 -2.92 11.26
C VAL A 33 -6.93 -3.38 11.69
N ALA A 34 -8.00 -2.78 11.15
CA ALA A 34 -9.36 -3.19 11.48
C ALA A 34 -9.68 -4.62 10.99
N VAL A 35 -9.23 -4.98 9.78
CA VAL A 35 -9.41 -6.32 9.20
C VAL A 35 -8.58 -7.36 9.95
N GLU A 36 -7.32 -7.07 10.26
CA GLU A 36 -6.44 -7.94 11.04
C GLU A 36 -7.00 -8.27 12.43
N ASN A 37 -7.61 -7.28 13.08
CA ASN A 37 -8.24 -7.48 14.39
C ASN A 37 -9.54 -8.31 14.32
N SER A 38 -10.22 -8.34 13.18
CA SER A 38 -11.48 -9.05 13.02
C SER A 38 -11.32 -10.53 12.67
N ASN A 39 -10.29 -10.93 11.90
CA ASN A 39 -10.08 -12.32 11.45
C ASN A 39 -8.57 -12.62 11.20
N PRO A 40 -7.77 -12.77 12.26
CA PRO A 40 -6.31 -12.93 12.09
C PRO A 40 -5.87 -14.28 11.49
N ILE A 41 -6.70 -15.31 11.50
CA ILE A 41 -6.29 -16.70 11.18
C ILE A 41 -6.81 -17.18 9.82
N ASP A 42 -7.85 -16.55 9.27
CA ASP A 42 -8.55 -17.08 8.08
C ASP A 42 -8.13 -16.41 6.75
N THR A 43 -7.26 -15.40 6.79
CA THR A 43 -6.80 -14.69 5.59
C THR A 43 -5.34 -15.02 5.26
N PRO A 44 -5.02 -15.37 4.00
CA PRO A 44 -3.63 -15.55 3.60
C PRO A 44 -2.81 -14.27 3.77
N LYS A 45 -1.52 -14.43 4.10
CA LYS A 45 -0.57 -13.32 4.27
C LYS A 45 0.70 -13.53 3.46
N ILE A 46 1.32 -12.42 3.05
CA ILE A 46 2.69 -12.40 2.52
C ILE A 46 3.59 -11.60 3.45
N LEU A 47 4.73 -12.18 3.82
CA LEU A 47 5.76 -11.54 4.62
C LEU A 47 7.07 -11.51 3.84
N ILE A 48 7.63 -10.32 3.64
CA ILE A 48 8.96 -10.12 3.04
C ILE A 48 9.77 -9.22 3.98
N PRO A 49 10.39 -9.78 5.03
CA PRO A 49 11.02 -8.99 6.09
C PRO A 49 12.13 -8.07 5.60
N SER A 50 12.90 -8.48 4.58
CA SER A 50 14.02 -7.71 4.01
C SER A 50 13.60 -6.36 3.45
N ILE A 51 12.35 -6.23 2.98
CA ILE A 51 11.79 -4.99 2.43
C ILE A 51 10.60 -4.45 3.24
N GLY A 52 10.30 -5.06 4.41
CA GLY A 52 9.29 -4.59 5.34
C GLY A 52 7.84 -4.84 4.91
N VAL A 53 7.59 -5.85 4.08
CA VAL A 53 6.25 -6.26 3.68
C VAL A 53 5.66 -7.20 4.73
N ASP A 54 4.48 -6.87 5.20
CA ASP A 54 3.59 -7.71 6.02
C ASP A 54 2.16 -7.38 5.60
N GLU A 55 1.64 -8.12 4.61
CA GLU A 55 0.37 -7.79 3.96
C GLU A 55 -0.57 -8.98 3.90
N GLN A 56 -1.86 -8.70 4.09
CA GLN A 56 -2.90 -9.66 3.80
C GLN A 56 -3.06 -9.81 2.28
N ILE A 57 -3.34 -11.04 1.86
CA ILE A 57 -3.66 -11.36 0.46
C ILE A 57 -5.18 -11.37 0.35
N ASN A 58 -5.71 -10.56 -0.54
CA ASN A 58 -7.14 -10.47 -0.84
C ASN A 58 -7.42 -10.83 -2.30
N THR A 59 -8.69 -11.09 -2.62
CA THR A 59 -9.16 -11.41 -3.98
C THR A 59 -10.14 -10.37 -4.52
N GLU A 60 -10.31 -9.25 -3.81
CA GLU A 60 -11.33 -8.25 -4.10
C GLU A 60 -10.76 -7.07 -4.89
N SER A 61 -9.69 -6.45 -4.38
CA SER A 61 -9.15 -5.24 -4.96
C SER A 61 -7.67 -5.04 -4.63
N LEU A 62 -6.91 -4.56 -5.63
CA LEU A 62 -5.52 -4.14 -5.45
C LEU A 62 -5.37 -2.98 -4.44
N ASN A 63 -6.45 -2.23 -4.21
CA ASN A 63 -6.47 -1.12 -3.26
C ASN A 63 -6.56 -1.56 -1.79
N LEU A 64 -6.80 -2.85 -1.55
CA LEU A 64 -6.88 -3.44 -0.21
C LEU A 64 -5.56 -4.11 0.22
N GLY A 65 -4.49 -3.94 -0.53
CA GLY A 65 -3.18 -4.50 -0.23
C GLY A 65 -2.63 -5.37 -1.36
N VAL A 66 -2.28 -6.61 -1.06
CA VAL A 66 -1.82 -7.57 -2.05
C VAL A 66 -3.02 -8.34 -2.60
N LEU A 67 -3.22 -8.23 -3.92
CA LEU A 67 -4.28 -8.92 -4.63
C LEU A 67 -3.77 -10.24 -5.18
N SER A 68 -4.46 -11.33 -4.90
CA SER A 68 -4.29 -12.59 -5.62
C SER A 68 -5.15 -12.60 -6.88
N ASP A 69 -4.62 -13.15 -7.96
CA ASP A 69 -5.39 -13.36 -9.18
C ASP A 69 -6.66 -14.17 -8.88
N PRO A 70 -7.85 -13.76 -9.36
CA PRO A 70 -9.09 -14.49 -9.12
C PRO A 70 -9.07 -15.84 -9.86
N GLY A 71 -8.73 -16.88 -9.14
CA GLY A 71 -8.65 -18.25 -9.63
C GLY A 71 -8.37 -19.19 -8.47
N GLU A 72 -8.30 -20.49 -8.73
CA GLU A 72 -7.93 -21.50 -7.74
C GLU A 72 -6.40 -21.49 -7.48
N ASN A 73 -5.83 -20.31 -7.20
CA ASN A 73 -4.40 -20.12 -6.98
C ASN A 73 -4.02 -20.52 -5.55
N VAL A 74 -4.18 -21.80 -5.26
CA VAL A 74 -3.80 -22.39 -3.99
C VAL A 74 -2.34 -22.81 -4.07
N PRO A 75 -1.46 -22.30 -3.17
CA PRO A 75 -0.06 -22.71 -3.13
C PRO A 75 0.07 -24.25 -3.10
N THR A 76 1.13 -24.77 -3.69
CA THR A 76 1.43 -26.20 -3.84
C THR A 76 0.54 -26.97 -4.83
N GLN A 77 -0.59 -26.39 -5.26
CA GLN A 77 -1.45 -26.96 -6.29
C GLN A 77 -1.30 -26.24 -7.63
N ASN A 78 -1.27 -24.92 -7.57
CA ASN A 78 -1.13 -24.03 -8.74
C ASN A 78 -0.08 -22.96 -8.48
N PRO A 79 0.49 -22.33 -9.53
CA PRO A 79 1.31 -21.14 -9.34
C PRO A 79 0.46 -20.02 -8.75
N VAL A 80 1.02 -19.28 -7.80
CA VAL A 80 0.35 -18.15 -7.18
C VAL A 80 0.82 -16.84 -7.80
N ILE A 81 -0.11 -15.99 -8.21
CA ILE A 81 0.20 -14.67 -8.77
C ILE A 81 -0.32 -13.62 -7.81
N LEU A 82 0.57 -12.74 -7.35
CA LEU A 82 0.28 -11.69 -6.39
C LEU A 82 0.64 -10.33 -6.97
N TYR A 83 -0.32 -9.42 -6.96
CA TYR A 83 -0.16 -8.05 -7.42
C TYR A 83 -0.10 -7.10 -6.23
N GLY A 84 0.77 -6.12 -6.28
CA GLY A 84 0.85 -5.07 -5.26
C GLY A 84 1.17 -3.71 -5.85
N HIS A 85 0.59 -2.65 -5.29
CA HIS A 85 0.93 -1.29 -5.68
C HIS A 85 2.37 -0.94 -5.34
N ARG A 86 2.96 -0.04 -6.14
CA ARG A 86 4.32 0.48 -5.91
C ARG A 86 4.33 1.92 -5.37
N THR A 87 3.23 2.66 -5.47
CA THR A 87 3.19 4.10 -5.14
C THR A 87 2.02 4.55 -4.28
N LEU A 88 0.99 3.76 -4.15
CA LEU A 88 -0.25 4.14 -3.46
C LEU A 88 -0.76 2.97 -2.61
N GLN A 89 -1.70 3.26 -1.71
CA GLN A 89 -2.36 2.25 -0.89
C GLN A 89 -1.36 1.40 -0.09
N GLY A 90 -0.55 2.07 0.75
CA GLY A 90 0.50 1.43 1.53
C GLY A 90 1.71 1.00 0.73
N SER A 91 1.64 1.04 -0.61
CA SER A 91 2.73 0.68 -1.53
C SER A 91 3.42 -0.63 -1.16
N PRO A 92 2.70 -1.76 -1.01
CA PRO A 92 3.24 -3.00 -0.47
C PRO A 92 4.48 -3.48 -1.24
N PHE A 93 4.55 -3.23 -2.55
CA PHE A 93 5.66 -3.63 -3.39
C PHE A 93 6.57 -2.47 -3.84
N LEU A 94 6.61 -1.36 -3.06
CA LEU A 94 7.48 -0.21 -3.34
C LEU A 94 8.95 -0.63 -3.52
N ARG A 95 9.45 -1.50 -2.65
CA ARG A 95 10.85 -1.93 -2.58
C ARG A 95 11.10 -3.30 -3.20
N LEU A 96 10.16 -3.82 -4.02
CA LEU A 96 10.28 -5.14 -4.63
C LEU A 96 11.55 -5.29 -5.49
N ASN A 97 12.07 -4.18 -6.05
CA ASN A 97 13.32 -4.13 -6.81
C ASN A 97 14.59 -4.36 -5.96
N GLU A 98 14.48 -4.36 -4.64
CA GLU A 98 15.61 -4.64 -3.75
C GLU A 98 15.81 -6.15 -3.52
N LEU A 99 14.85 -6.99 -3.94
CA LEU A 99 14.97 -8.43 -3.84
C LEU A 99 15.92 -8.98 -4.89
N GLY A 100 16.97 -9.67 -4.43
CA GLY A 100 17.91 -10.41 -5.26
C GLY A 100 17.66 -11.92 -5.24
N ASN A 101 18.27 -12.61 -6.20
CA ASN A 101 18.24 -14.08 -6.24
C ASN A 101 18.78 -14.67 -4.92
N GLY A 102 18.02 -15.58 -4.32
CA GLY A 102 18.34 -16.19 -3.04
C GLY A 102 17.68 -15.51 -1.84
N ASP A 103 17.17 -14.28 -1.96
CA ASP A 103 16.37 -13.68 -0.91
C ASP A 103 15.10 -14.49 -0.67
N THR A 104 14.59 -14.44 0.57
CA THR A 104 13.46 -15.27 0.96
C THR A 104 12.27 -14.45 1.41
N PHE A 105 11.08 -15.00 1.16
CA PHE A 105 9.82 -14.48 1.65
C PHE A 105 8.88 -15.63 2.06
N LEU A 106 7.85 -15.32 2.82
CA LEU A 106 6.90 -16.28 3.37
C LEU A 106 5.49 -15.99 2.85
N LEU A 107 4.76 -17.08 2.58
CA LEU A 107 3.30 -17.05 2.48
C LEU A 107 2.73 -17.83 3.65
N GLU A 108 1.90 -17.20 4.45
CA GLU A 108 1.08 -17.87 5.45
C GLU A 108 -0.29 -18.14 4.82
N TRP A 109 -0.64 -19.41 4.66
CA TRP A 109 -1.88 -19.79 3.96
C TRP A 109 -2.74 -20.67 4.85
N PRO A 110 -3.98 -20.23 5.18
CA PRO A 110 -4.92 -21.00 6.01
C PRO A 110 -5.15 -22.38 5.43
N GLY A 111 -5.06 -23.40 6.29
CA GLY A 111 -5.24 -24.81 5.90
C GLY A 111 -4.05 -25.47 5.21
N ILE A 112 -3.00 -24.71 4.85
CA ILE A 112 -1.77 -25.24 4.21
C ILE A 112 -0.57 -25.11 5.14
N GLY A 113 -0.36 -23.93 5.75
CA GLY A 113 0.76 -23.63 6.62
C GLY A 113 1.56 -22.42 6.18
N GLU A 114 2.76 -22.28 6.74
CA GLU A 114 3.78 -21.32 6.34
C GLU A 114 4.63 -21.91 5.22
N LEU A 115 4.73 -21.21 4.11
CA LEU A 115 5.43 -21.60 2.90
C LEU A 115 6.57 -20.61 2.66
N LYS A 116 7.81 -21.10 2.67
CA LYS A 116 9.01 -20.30 2.44
C LYS A 116 9.47 -20.40 1.00
N TYR A 117 9.56 -19.26 0.34
CA TYR A 117 10.02 -19.15 -1.04
C TYR A 117 11.37 -18.47 -1.11
N SER A 118 12.18 -18.87 -2.10
CA SER A 118 13.42 -18.18 -2.47
C SER A 118 13.26 -17.53 -3.84
N VAL A 119 13.70 -16.29 -3.98
CA VAL A 119 13.70 -15.56 -5.25
C VAL A 119 14.65 -16.25 -6.22
N VAL A 120 14.16 -16.59 -7.40
CA VAL A 120 14.92 -17.27 -8.46
C VAL A 120 15.16 -16.41 -9.69
N SER A 121 14.29 -15.44 -9.93
CA SER A 121 14.47 -14.49 -11.05
C SER A 121 13.70 -13.19 -10.80
N THR A 122 14.20 -12.11 -11.40
CA THR A 122 13.50 -10.82 -11.49
C THR A 122 13.59 -10.34 -12.92
N GLN A 123 12.46 -9.92 -13.51
CA GLN A 123 12.39 -9.42 -14.86
C GLN A 123 11.50 -8.19 -14.96
N ILE A 124 11.83 -7.29 -15.88
CA ILE A 124 11.00 -6.13 -16.24
C ILE A 124 10.49 -6.36 -17.65
N VAL A 125 9.18 -6.32 -17.81
CA VAL A 125 8.49 -6.61 -19.07
C VAL A 125 7.46 -5.50 -19.38
N PRO A 126 7.09 -5.28 -20.66
CA PRO A 126 6.01 -4.36 -21.00
C PRO A 126 4.69 -4.73 -20.30
N ALA A 127 3.84 -3.74 -19.99
CA ALA A 127 2.54 -3.99 -19.36
C ALA A 127 1.61 -4.92 -20.15
N THR A 128 1.85 -5.05 -21.45
CA THR A 128 1.12 -5.96 -22.35
C THR A 128 1.63 -7.40 -22.34
N TYR A 129 2.72 -7.66 -21.57
CA TYR A 129 3.28 -9.01 -21.47
C TYR A 129 2.28 -9.97 -20.80
N GLN A 130 2.05 -11.10 -21.41
CA GLN A 130 1.22 -12.16 -20.87
C GLN A 130 2.11 -13.15 -20.12
N LEU A 131 1.98 -13.18 -18.81
CA LEU A 131 2.71 -14.12 -17.97
C LEU A 131 2.13 -15.53 -18.18
N ASN A 132 2.96 -16.45 -18.65
CA ASN A 132 2.64 -17.87 -18.60
C ASN A 132 3.13 -18.42 -17.26
N ALA A 133 2.24 -18.43 -16.24
CA ALA A 133 2.59 -18.90 -14.91
C ALA A 133 2.62 -20.44 -14.90
N GLU A 134 3.75 -21.01 -14.52
CA GLU A 134 3.97 -22.45 -14.47
C GLU A 134 4.56 -22.89 -13.13
N GLY A 135 4.27 -24.14 -12.75
CA GLY A 135 4.84 -24.79 -11.57
C GLY A 135 4.03 -24.55 -10.27
N ALA A 136 3.49 -25.62 -9.71
CA ALA A 136 2.68 -25.61 -8.50
C ALA A 136 3.40 -25.00 -7.26
N ASN A 137 4.72 -25.00 -7.25
CA ASN A 137 5.57 -24.49 -6.17
C ASN A 137 6.15 -23.10 -6.48
N THR A 138 5.52 -22.36 -7.39
CA THR A 138 6.02 -21.06 -7.85
C THR A 138 5.08 -19.94 -7.45
N VAL A 139 5.67 -18.82 -7.03
CA VAL A 139 4.97 -17.56 -6.74
C VAL A 139 5.54 -16.45 -7.63
N TYR A 140 4.66 -15.64 -8.19
CA TYR A 140 5.01 -14.46 -8.96
C TYR A 140 4.51 -13.21 -8.22
N LEU A 141 5.43 -12.32 -7.85
CA LEU A 141 5.12 -11.01 -7.27
C LEU A 141 5.22 -9.96 -8.38
N ILE A 142 4.14 -9.24 -8.62
CA ILE A 142 4.02 -8.33 -9.77
C ILE A 142 3.69 -6.92 -9.29
N THR A 143 4.45 -5.96 -9.81
CA THR A 143 4.20 -4.53 -9.57
C THR A 143 4.53 -3.69 -10.81
N CYS A 144 4.17 -2.41 -10.78
CA CYS A 144 4.48 -1.47 -11.86
C CYS A 144 5.97 -1.07 -11.84
N ASP A 145 6.54 -0.77 -13.01
CA ASP A 145 7.90 -0.27 -13.20
C ASP A 145 7.98 0.74 -14.36
N PRO A 146 8.75 1.85 -14.23
CA PRO A 146 9.32 2.40 -13.01
C PRO A 146 8.28 2.96 -12.04
N ILE A 147 8.72 3.40 -10.85
CA ILE A 147 7.85 4.01 -9.85
C ILE A 147 7.05 5.17 -10.47
N GLY A 148 5.73 5.16 -10.30
CA GLY A 148 4.83 6.17 -10.85
C GLY A 148 4.47 5.99 -12.33
N SER A 149 4.97 4.93 -13.00
CA SER A 149 4.62 4.59 -14.38
C SER A 149 3.84 3.27 -14.45
N THR A 150 3.03 3.11 -15.48
CA THR A 150 2.31 1.88 -15.78
C THR A 150 2.81 1.20 -17.07
N GLU A 151 3.94 1.66 -17.63
CA GLU A 151 4.47 1.18 -18.90
C GLU A 151 4.95 -0.27 -18.84
N ASN A 152 5.62 -0.60 -17.72
CA ASN A 152 6.17 -1.95 -17.53
C ASN A 152 5.65 -2.58 -16.24
N ARG A 153 5.92 -3.87 -16.12
CA ARG A 153 5.73 -4.67 -14.92
C ARG A 153 7.06 -5.26 -14.49
N MET A 154 7.34 -5.14 -13.20
CA MET A 154 8.38 -5.91 -12.54
C MET A 154 7.76 -7.19 -12.04
N ILE A 155 8.35 -8.33 -12.40
CA ILE A 155 7.93 -9.66 -11.99
C ILE A 155 9.08 -10.30 -11.23
N VAL A 156 8.86 -10.61 -9.95
CA VAL A 156 9.78 -11.38 -9.12
C VAL A 156 9.21 -12.78 -8.97
N GLN A 157 9.98 -13.78 -9.38
CA GLN A 157 9.59 -15.18 -9.27
C GLN A 157 10.27 -15.82 -8.06
N GLY A 158 9.47 -16.48 -7.22
CA GLY A 158 9.94 -17.29 -6.11
C GLY A 158 9.62 -18.77 -6.29
N SER A 159 10.52 -19.63 -5.84
CA SER A 159 10.34 -21.08 -5.78
C SER A 159 10.25 -21.55 -4.34
N LEU A 160 9.32 -22.44 -4.04
CA LEU A 160 9.13 -23.03 -2.71
C LEU A 160 10.39 -23.81 -2.29
N ILE A 161 10.90 -23.50 -1.10
CA ILE A 161 12.09 -24.17 -0.53
C ILE A 161 11.80 -24.87 0.79
N ASP A 162 10.75 -24.47 1.51
CA ASP A 162 10.39 -25.07 2.80
C ASP A 162 8.90 -24.87 3.09
N GLN A 163 8.31 -25.76 3.90
CA GLN A 163 6.94 -25.69 4.35
C GLN A 163 6.84 -26.15 5.81
N GLY A 164 6.11 -25.38 6.62
CA GLY A 164 5.92 -25.67 8.04
C GLY A 164 4.58 -25.20 8.58
N PRO A 165 4.33 -25.40 9.89
CA PRO A 165 3.15 -24.83 10.53
C PRO A 165 3.25 -23.30 10.59
N ILE A 166 2.12 -22.60 10.48
CA ILE A 166 2.06 -21.14 10.63
C ILE A 166 2.61 -20.73 12.00
N ASN A 167 3.55 -19.80 12.00
CA ASN A 167 4.10 -19.24 13.22
C ASN A 167 3.16 -18.16 13.78
N THR A 168 2.20 -18.55 14.60
CA THR A 168 1.20 -17.65 15.20
C THR A 168 1.78 -16.52 16.04
N LEU A 169 3.03 -16.62 16.51
CA LEU A 169 3.71 -15.54 17.24
C LEU A 169 4.17 -14.41 16.30
N ALA A 170 4.53 -14.74 15.07
CA ALA A 170 4.88 -13.75 14.05
C ALA A 170 3.65 -12.98 13.56
N MET A 171 2.46 -13.61 13.55
CA MET A 171 1.20 -12.99 13.16
C MET A 171 0.73 -11.87 14.10
N GLN A 172 1.20 -11.84 15.37
CA GLN A 172 0.70 -10.90 16.39
C GLN A 172 1.39 -9.52 16.38
N SER A 173 2.46 -9.33 15.64
CA SER A 173 3.20 -8.07 15.61
C SER A 173 3.23 -7.46 14.22
N ASN A 174 2.14 -6.78 13.83
CA ASN A 174 2.17 -6.00 12.60
C ASN A 174 3.01 -4.71 12.82
N PRO A 175 4.22 -4.58 12.23
CA PRO A 175 5.05 -3.40 12.38
C PRO A 175 4.41 -2.14 11.78
N GLN A 176 3.40 -2.31 10.93
CA GLN A 176 2.71 -1.22 10.24
C GLN A 176 1.45 -0.72 10.98
N ALA A 177 1.07 -1.37 12.10
CA ALA A 177 -0.14 -1.02 12.86
C ALA A 177 -0.19 0.45 13.33
N SER A 178 0.95 1.10 13.50
CA SER A 178 1.05 2.51 13.91
C SER A 178 1.18 3.49 12.74
N ASN A 179 1.29 3.02 11.50
CA ASN A 179 1.61 3.89 10.35
C ASN A 179 0.54 4.98 10.13
N ALA A 180 -0.75 4.66 10.28
CA ALA A 180 -1.82 5.66 10.17
C ALA A 180 -1.61 6.84 11.13
N LEU A 181 -1.30 6.54 12.40
CA LEU A 181 -1.03 7.57 13.42
C LEU A 181 0.27 8.32 13.15
N ILE A 182 1.31 7.63 12.70
CA ILE A 182 2.60 8.24 12.34
C ILE A 182 2.42 9.24 11.20
N ILE A 183 1.74 8.86 10.12
CA ILE A 183 1.47 9.75 8.97
C ILE A 183 0.67 10.98 9.44
N THR A 184 -0.36 10.77 10.24
CA THR A 184 -1.19 11.85 10.78
C THR A 184 -0.38 12.80 11.67
N ALA A 185 0.50 12.27 12.53
CA ALA A 185 1.37 13.07 13.39
C ALA A 185 2.42 13.85 12.59
N ILE A 186 3.06 13.23 11.60
CA ILE A 186 4.03 13.88 10.70
C ILE A 186 3.35 15.03 9.94
N PHE A 187 2.15 14.80 9.39
CA PHE A 187 1.38 15.85 8.71
C PHE A 187 1.12 17.05 9.62
N LEU A 188 0.69 16.80 10.86
CA LEU A 188 0.47 17.87 11.85
C LEU A 188 1.75 18.64 12.15
N VAL A 189 2.84 17.95 12.49
CA VAL A 189 4.11 18.59 12.87
C VAL A 189 4.66 19.45 11.73
N ILE A 190 4.74 18.90 10.53
CA ILE A 190 5.22 19.63 9.34
C ILE A 190 4.28 20.81 9.03
N GLY A 191 2.96 20.59 9.07
CA GLY A 191 1.96 21.63 8.84
C GLY A 191 2.03 22.77 9.85
N LEU A 192 2.26 22.49 11.13
CA LEU A 192 2.44 23.50 12.16
C LEU A 192 3.74 24.29 11.96
N ILE A 193 4.86 23.61 11.67
CA ILE A 193 6.14 24.27 11.36
C ILE A 193 5.97 25.21 10.17
N PHE A 194 5.36 24.71 9.09
CA PHE A 194 5.11 25.49 7.91
C PHE A 194 4.19 26.69 8.17
N SER A 195 3.09 26.50 8.93
CA SER A 195 2.20 27.58 9.37
C SER A 195 2.94 28.62 10.18
N PHE A 196 3.87 28.19 11.06
CA PHE A 196 4.64 29.10 11.89
C PHE A 196 5.62 29.96 11.08
N LEU A 197 6.23 29.40 10.06
CA LEU A 197 7.16 30.10 9.16
C LEU A 197 6.45 30.98 8.15
N TYR A 198 5.13 30.79 7.93
CA TYR A 198 4.35 31.54 6.94
C TYR A 198 4.16 33.02 7.34
N PRO A 199 4.05 33.98 6.40
CA PRO A 199 3.84 35.39 6.71
C PRO A 199 2.65 35.63 7.62
N LYS A 200 2.85 36.48 8.64
CA LYS A 200 1.87 36.73 9.73
C LYS A 200 0.47 37.11 9.25
N ASP A 201 0.38 37.88 8.16
CA ASP A 201 -0.90 38.38 7.63
C ASP A 201 -1.83 37.27 7.12
N ASN A 202 -1.26 36.15 6.65
CA ASN A 202 -2.01 35.04 6.07
C ASN A 202 -1.87 33.72 6.84
N ARG A 203 -1.09 33.72 7.92
CA ARG A 203 -0.78 32.53 8.74
C ARG A 203 -2.04 31.83 9.23
N ILE A 204 -3.07 32.57 9.63
CA ILE A 204 -4.30 32.01 10.17
C ILE A 204 -5.04 31.09 9.17
N TYR A 205 -4.97 31.42 7.89
CA TYR A 205 -5.61 30.60 6.85
C TYR A 205 -4.87 29.26 6.66
N ILE A 206 -3.54 29.29 6.68
CA ILE A 206 -2.73 28.06 6.57
C ILE A 206 -2.92 27.20 7.80
N LEU A 207 -2.86 27.78 9.01
CA LEU A 207 -3.10 27.07 10.26
C LEU A 207 -4.48 26.40 10.30
N ALA A 208 -5.52 27.15 9.90
CA ALA A 208 -6.89 26.61 9.86
C ALA A 208 -6.99 25.43 8.87
N CYS A 209 -6.37 25.55 7.67
CA CYS A 209 -6.35 24.48 6.68
C CYS A 209 -5.65 23.22 7.22
N VAL A 210 -4.48 23.37 7.84
CA VAL A 210 -3.72 22.26 8.45
C VAL A 210 -4.54 21.57 9.53
N LEU A 211 -5.18 22.34 10.43
CA LEU A 211 -5.99 21.78 11.52
C LEU A 211 -7.24 21.04 11.01
N ILE A 212 -7.89 21.56 9.97
CA ILE A 212 -9.05 20.90 9.36
C ILE A 212 -8.61 19.56 8.75
N ILE A 213 -7.54 19.55 7.95
CA ILE A 213 -7.04 18.31 7.35
C ILE A 213 -6.61 17.32 8.43
N PHE A 214 -5.87 17.77 9.45
CA PHE A 214 -5.48 16.92 10.58
C PHE A 214 -6.69 16.27 11.27
N THR A 215 -7.77 17.03 11.49
CA THR A 215 -8.99 16.49 12.11
C THR A 215 -9.63 15.40 11.22
N ILE A 216 -9.62 15.60 9.90
CA ILE A 216 -10.10 14.59 8.95
C ILE A 216 -9.22 13.34 8.99
N LEU A 217 -7.89 13.49 8.98
CA LEU A 217 -6.96 12.36 9.06
C LEU A 217 -7.14 11.58 10.37
N LEU A 218 -7.29 12.29 11.49
CA LEU A 218 -7.53 11.65 12.79
C LEU A 218 -8.86 10.90 12.80
N PHE A 219 -9.90 11.45 12.17
CA PHE A 219 -11.18 10.76 12.01
C PHE A 219 -11.02 9.48 11.18
N CYS A 220 -10.26 9.51 10.09
CA CYS A 220 -9.97 8.31 9.27
C CYS A 220 -9.16 7.25 10.03
N CYS A 221 -8.30 7.64 10.98
CA CYS A 221 -7.61 6.68 11.83
C CYS A 221 -8.57 5.86 12.70
N ILE A 222 -9.70 6.47 13.13
CA ILE A 222 -10.66 5.83 14.05
C ILE A 222 -11.80 5.15 13.28
N HIS A 223 -12.20 5.76 12.17
CA HIS A 223 -13.32 5.33 11.32
C HIS A 223 -12.84 5.19 9.87
N PRO A 224 -12.22 4.05 9.50
CA PRO A 224 -11.78 3.83 8.13
C PRO A 224 -12.95 3.92 7.14
N ILE A 225 -12.73 4.65 6.06
CA ILE A 225 -13.69 4.83 4.96
C ILE A 225 -13.29 3.86 3.83
N PRO A 226 -14.21 3.26 3.08
CA PRO A 226 -13.86 2.40 1.94
C PRO A 226 -12.87 3.08 1.00
N SER A 227 -11.70 2.46 0.82
CA SER A 227 -10.55 3.04 0.11
C SER A 227 -10.83 3.37 -1.36
N GLU A 228 -11.74 2.65 -1.99
CA GLU A 228 -12.14 2.83 -3.39
C GLU A 228 -12.60 4.26 -3.69
N GLN A 229 -13.41 4.86 -2.82
CA GLN A 229 -13.93 6.22 -3.01
C GLN A 229 -12.83 7.30 -2.98
N ILE A 230 -11.75 7.05 -2.25
CA ILE A 230 -10.61 7.97 -2.13
C ILE A 230 -9.69 7.77 -3.32
N TYR A 231 -9.45 6.51 -3.70
CA TYR A 231 -8.59 6.13 -4.81
C TYR A 231 -9.06 6.73 -6.14
N ASP A 232 -10.34 6.63 -6.46
CA ASP A 232 -10.91 7.18 -7.68
C ASP A 232 -10.65 8.69 -7.81
N LYS A 233 -10.71 9.42 -6.68
CA LYS A 233 -10.43 10.86 -6.65
C LYS A 233 -8.94 11.16 -6.83
N ILE A 234 -8.07 10.35 -6.25
CA ILE A 234 -6.61 10.48 -6.42
C ILE A 234 -6.22 10.18 -7.87
N MET A 235 -6.77 9.12 -8.46
CA MET A 235 -6.53 8.75 -9.85
C MET A 235 -7.00 9.86 -10.81
N PHE A 236 -8.14 10.47 -10.54
CA PHE A 236 -8.62 11.62 -11.32
C PHE A 236 -7.63 12.80 -11.28
N LEU A 237 -7.06 13.11 -10.11
CA LEU A 237 -6.08 14.19 -9.94
C LEU A 237 -4.74 13.89 -10.64
N ASN A 238 -4.36 12.62 -10.73
CA ASN A 238 -3.14 12.19 -11.42
C ASN A 238 -3.28 12.14 -12.96
N GLY A 239 -4.39 12.63 -13.52
CA GLY A 239 -4.63 12.58 -14.96
C GLY A 239 -4.94 11.18 -15.46
N GLY A 240 -5.34 10.28 -14.57
CA GLY A 240 -5.86 8.97 -14.88
C GLY A 240 -7.17 9.09 -15.65
N VAL A 241 -7.07 9.45 -16.92
CA VAL A 241 -8.13 9.28 -17.89
C VAL A 241 -8.23 7.77 -18.13
N TRP A 242 -9.26 7.17 -17.52
CA TRP A 242 -9.97 6.02 -18.05
C TRP A 242 -9.13 4.97 -18.83
N ASN A 243 -8.80 3.89 -18.19
CA ASN A 243 -8.85 2.59 -18.82
C ASN A 243 -9.83 1.71 -18.01
N GLY A 244 -11.11 2.00 -18.19
CA GLY A 244 -12.17 1.04 -17.95
C GLY A 244 -12.24 0.14 -19.17
N GLY A 245 -11.98 -1.14 -18.99
CA GLY A 245 -12.03 -2.21 -19.93
C GLY A 245 -11.55 -3.47 -19.29
#